data_b32c8ec5e001a88de2413219ccc6ceef
#
_entry.id   b32c8ec5e001a88de2413219ccc6ceef
#
_cell.length_a   1.000
_cell.length_b   1.000
_cell.length_c   1.000
_cell.angle_alpha   90.00
_cell.angle_beta   90.00
_cell.angle_gamma   90.00
#
_symmetry.space_group_name_H-M   'P 1'
#
loop_
_entity.id
_entity.type
_entity.pdbx_description
1 polymer ?
#
loop_
_entity_poly.entity_id
_entity_poly.type
_entity_poly.pdbx_seq_one_letter_code
_entity_poly.pdbx_strand_id
1 'polypeptide(L)'
;MNTPGLALRQSCLVWPNSFWFGIPATRGEQGFIGAQGLGSAEIATRPGGTEFELSTPDDYTILGVVISEDVISRQATFLHNPERVLHMLRNQLALEVKEQHKAALWGFVQQALATFSESPETLHQPAVRKVLSDNLLLAMGTMLEEAKPIHSAESISHQGYRRLLSRAREYVLENMSEPLTVLDLCNQLHVSRRTLQNAFHAILGHWPQCVAETYSLKRSTPGTD
;
A
#
# COMPACT_ATOMS: atom_id res chain seq x y z
N MET A 1 -13.04 20.36 -25.54
CA MET A 1 -12.90 19.60 -24.27
C MET A 1 -11.42 19.32 -24.10
N ASN A 2 -10.71 20.09 -23.29
CA ASN A 2 -9.31 19.79 -22.96
C ASN A 2 -9.30 18.61 -22.00
N THR A 3 -8.73 17.50 -22.41
CA THR A 3 -8.36 16.42 -21.50
C THR A 3 -7.26 16.99 -20.59
N PRO A 4 -7.44 17.04 -19.26
CA PRO A 4 -6.35 17.46 -18.38
C PRO A 4 -5.18 16.50 -18.61
N GLY A 5 -4.04 17.05 -19.01
CA GLY A 5 -2.82 16.27 -19.19
C GLY A 5 -2.40 15.70 -17.84
N LEU A 6 -2.18 14.38 -17.77
CA LEU A 6 -1.51 13.77 -16.63
C LEU A 6 -0.05 14.24 -16.65
N ALA A 7 0.33 15.16 -15.77
CA ALA A 7 1.64 15.80 -15.79
C ALA A 7 2.75 14.89 -15.25
N LEU A 8 2.45 14.05 -14.28
CA LEU A 8 3.44 13.18 -13.66
C LEU A 8 2.94 11.72 -13.55
N ARG A 9 3.76 10.80 -14.06
CA ARG A 9 3.55 9.36 -13.91
C ARG A 9 4.78 8.73 -13.27
N GLN A 10 4.61 8.12 -12.13
CA GLN A 10 5.67 7.50 -11.35
C GLN A 10 5.38 6.03 -11.08
N SER A 11 6.38 5.16 -11.30
CA SER A 11 6.36 3.79 -10.80
C SER A 11 6.94 3.77 -9.38
N CYS A 12 6.21 3.18 -8.45
CA CYS A 12 6.54 3.11 -7.04
C CYS A 12 6.58 1.66 -6.59
N LEU A 13 7.62 1.29 -5.84
CA LEU A 13 7.71 -0.01 -5.18
C LEU A 13 7.67 0.18 -3.66
N VAL A 14 6.75 -0.49 -3.00
CA VAL A 14 6.62 -0.44 -1.53
C VAL A 14 7.63 -1.39 -0.89
N TRP A 15 8.35 -0.91 0.12
CA TRP A 15 9.31 -1.74 0.86
C TRP A 15 8.64 -2.97 1.47
N PRO A 16 9.30 -4.15 1.49
CA PRO A 16 8.78 -5.34 2.15
C PRO A 16 8.41 -5.08 3.62
N ASN A 17 7.41 -5.79 4.11
CA ASN A 17 6.94 -5.70 5.51
C ASN A 17 6.54 -4.28 5.94
N SER A 18 6.00 -3.50 5.03
CA SER A 18 5.49 -2.16 5.30
C SER A 18 4.17 -1.89 4.57
N PHE A 19 3.54 -0.77 4.89
CA PHE A 19 2.40 -0.23 4.15
C PHE A 19 2.74 1.18 3.70
N TRP A 20 2.48 1.45 2.45
CA TRP A 20 2.49 2.80 1.90
C TRP A 20 1.09 3.39 1.96
N PHE A 21 1.01 4.65 2.34
CA PHE A 21 -0.20 5.45 2.37
C PHE A 21 -0.02 6.67 1.48
N GLY A 22 -0.95 6.86 0.55
CA GLY A 22 -1.06 8.05 -0.28
C GLY A 22 -2.20 8.91 0.21
N ILE A 23 -1.89 10.07 0.75
CA ILE A 23 -2.85 10.97 1.41
C ILE A 23 -2.93 12.25 0.59
N PRO A 24 -3.96 12.42 -0.27
CA PRO A 24 -4.12 13.63 -1.07
C PRO A 24 -4.34 14.86 -0.19
N ALA A 25 -3.91 16.03 -0.64
CA ALA A 25 -4.33 17.28 -0.04
C ALA A 25 -5.85 17.46 -0.13
N THR A 26 -6.44 18.17 0.86
CA THR A 26 -7.89 18.37 0.96
C THR A 26 -8.48 19.24 -0.16
N ARG A 27 -7.64 19.87 -0.97
CA ARG A 27 -8.05 20.71 -2.10
C ARG A 27 -7.22 20.33 -3.32
N GLY A 28 -7.86 20.02 -4.42
CA GLY A 28 -7.20 19.72 -5.68
C GLY A 28 -8.02 18.82 -6.59
N GLU A 29 -7.52 18.61 -7.78
CA GLU A 29 -8.08 17.67 -8.74
C GLU A 29 -7.91 16.23 -8.26
N GLN A 30 -8.64 15.31 -8.87
CA GLN A 30 -8.58 13.90 -8.53
C GLN A 30 -7.26 13.28 -9.02
N GLY A 31 -6.46 12.72 -8.12
CA GLY A 31 -5.32 11.90 -8.47
C GLY A 31 -5.70 10.45 -8.73
N PHE A 32 -4.82 9.70 -9.40
CA PHE A 32 -5.05 8.29 -9.72
C PHE A 32 -3.87 7.44 -9.22
N ILE A 33 -4.21 6.31 -8.61
CA ILE A 33 -3.24 5.28 -8.22
C ILE A 33 -3.61 4.00 -8.93
N GLY A 34 -2.83 3.67 -9.97
CA GLY A 34 -3.27 2.72 -10.97
C GLY A 34 -4.49 3.25 -11.72
N ALA A 35 -5.56 2.49 -11.80
CA ALA A 35 -6.83 2.90 -12.40
C ALA A 35 -7.80 3.55 -11.39
N GLN A 36 -7.44 3.58 -10.11
CA GLN A 36 -8.32 4.07 -9.05
C GLN A 36 -8.12 5.57 -8.83
N GLY A 37 -9.19 6.34 -9.03
CA GLY A 37 -9.26 7.74 -8.61
C GLY A 37 -9.41 7.86 -7.10
N LEU A 38 -8.75 8.83 -6.49
CA LEU A 38 -8.86 9.14 -5.06
C LEU A 38 -9.71 10.38 -4.85
N GLY A 39 -10.81 10.22 -4.14
CA GLY A 39 -11.64 11.32 -3.68
C GLY A 39 -11.02 12.10 -2.52
N SER A 40 -11.59 13.26 -2.22
CA SER A 40 -11.10 14.15 -1.15
C SER A 40 -11.17 13.51 0.25
N ALA A 41 -12.13 12.63 0.49
CA ALA A 41 -12.31 11.90 1.75
C ALA A 41 -11.58 10.54 1.78
N GLU A 42 -10.72 10.28 0.79
CA GLU A 42 -10.09 8.98 0.63
C GLU A 42 -8.57 9.07 0.80
N ILE A 43 -7.98 7.96 1.22
CA ILE A 43 -6.55 7.70 1.19
C ILE A 43 -6.30 6.38 0.47
N ALA A 44 -5.18 6.30 -0.25
CA ALA A 44 -4.74 5.04 -0.81
C ALA A 44 -3.86 4.27 0.16
N THR A 45 -3.85 2.96 0.04
CA THR A 45 -2.91 2.09 0.76
C THR A 45 -2.38 0.99 -0.15
N ARG A 46 -1.10 0.67 0.00
CA ARG A 46 -0.46 -0.44 -0.71
C ARG A 46 0.41 -1.23 0.25
N PRO A 47 0.26 -2.56 0.30
CA PRO A 47 1.12 -3.43 1.12
C PRO A 47 2.53 -3.54 0.53
N GLY A 48 3.47 -3.90 1.38
CA GLY A 48 4.87 -4.12 1.01
C GLY A 48 5.05 -5.15 -0.11
N GLY A 49 6.04 -4.92 -0.95
CA GLY A 49 6.31 -5.72 -2.13
C GLY A 49 5.37 -5.47 -3.31
N THR A 50 4.47 -4.47 -3.22
CA THR A 50 3.57 -4.08 -4.31
C THR A 50 4.22 -2.98 -5.15
N GLU A 51 4.23 -3.18 -6.46
CA GLU A 51 4.53 -2.14 -7.43
C GLU A 51 3.22 -1.50 -7.90
N PHE A 52 3.20 -0.18 -8.04
CA PHE A 52 2.04 0.55 -8.52
C PHE A 52 2.45 1.83 -9.26
N GLU A 53 1.57 2.32 -10.12
CA GLU A 53 1.74 3.60 -10.79
C GLU A 53 0.94 4.68 -10.07
N LEU A 54 1.60 5.80 -9.81
CA LEU A 54 0.99 7.04 -9.36
C LEU A 54 0.90 8.00 -10.54
N SER A 55 -0.30 8.43 -10.88
CA SER A 55 -0.54 9.41 -11.94
C SER A 55 -1.26 10.61 -11.35
N THR A 56 -0.63 11.77 -11.40
CA THR A 56 -1.15 12.99 -10.80
C THR A 56 -1.30 14.09 -11.84
N PRO A 57 -2.35 14.93 -11.74
CA PRO A 57 -2.44 16.18 -12.50
C PRO A 57 -1.34 17.17 -12.12
N ASP A 58 -1.23 18.25 -12.89
CA ASP A 58 -0.46 19.42 -12.48
C ASP A 58 -1.02 19.95 -11.15
N ASP A 59 -0.14 20.47 -10.30
CA ASP A 59 -0.49 21.04 -8.98
C ASP A 59 -1.12 20.06 -7.97
N TYR A 60 -1.05 18.73 -8.23
CA TYR A 60 -1.52 17.73 -7.29
C TYR A 60 -0.51 17.49 -6.19
N THR A 61 -0.94 17.66 -4.95
CA THR A 61 -0.12 17.41 -3.78
C THR A 61 -0.59 16.17 -3.04
N ILE A 62 0.30 15.21 -2.84
CA ILE A 62 0.07 14.00 -2.09
C ILE A 62 1.17 13.79 -1.05
N LEU A 63 0.78 13.43 0.16
CA LEU A 63 1.71 12.99 1.19
C LEU A 63 1.86 11.48 1.10
N GLY A 64 3.08 11.02 0.82
CA GLY A 64 3.46 9.60 0.88
C GLY A 64 4.02 9.26 2.25
N VAL A 65 3.41 8.33 2.97
CA VAL A 65 3.89 7.82 4.26
C VAL A 65 4.12 6.33 4.15
N VAL A 66 5.27 5.85 4.65
CA VAL A 66 5.56 4.41 4.74
C VAL A 66 5.72 4.04 6.20
N ILE A 67 4.95 3.05 6.66
CA ILE A 67 5.01 2.54 8.04
C ILE A 67 5.25 1.05 8.00
N SER A 68 6.24 0.57 8.78
CA SER A 68 6.49 -0.87 8.87
C SER A 68 5.32 -1.59 9.56
N GLU A 69 5.05 -2.81 9.11
CA GLU A 69 4.01 -3.67 9.70
C GLU A 69 4.27 -3.93 11.20
N ASP A 70 5.54 -4.03 11.55
CA ASP A 70 6.00 -4.23 12.91
C ASP A 70 5.64 -3.05 13.84
N VAL A 71 5.77 -1.82 13.35
CA VAL A 71 5.34 -0.61 14.09
C VAL A 71 3.82 -0.63 14.31
N ILE A 72 3.04 -0.99 13.28
CA ILE A 72 1.58 -1.08 13.40
C ILE A 72 1.18 -2.18 14.40
N SER A 73 1.87 -3.33 14.38
CA SER A 73 1.56 -4.48 15.23
C SER A 73 1.91 -4.28 16.70
N ARG A 74 3.06 -3.66 16.98
CA ARG A 74 3.61 -3.58 18.34
C ARG A 74 3.22 -2.35 19.12
N GLN A 75 2.76 -1.30 18.46
CA GLN A 75 2.48 -0.04 19.14
C GLN A 75 0.99 0.10 19.48
N ALA A 76 0.55 -0.65 20.49
CA ALA A 76 -0.78 -0.48 21.11
C ALA A 76 -1.05 0.96 21.62
N THR A 77 -0.02 1.80 21.73
CA THR A 77 -0.14 3.20 22.12
C THR A 77 -0.84 4.05 21.05
N PHE A 78 -0.76 3.66 19.78
CA PHE A 78 -1.33 4.42 18.66
C PHE A 78 -2.60 3.77 18.07
N LEU A 79 -2.81 2.49 18.34
CA LEU A 79 -3.94 1.73 17.83
C LEU A 79 -4.57 0.90 18.96
N HIS A 80 -5.87 1.05 19.15
CA HIS A 80 -6.63 0.21 20.08
C HIS A 80 -6.83 -1.21 19.54
N ASN A 81 -6.95 -1.33 18.22
CA ASN A 81 -7.14 -2.62 17.56
C ASN A 81 -6.22 -2.77 16.34
N PRO A 82 -4.91 -3.05 16.54
CA PRO A 82 -3.95 -3.21 15.46
C PRO A 82 -4.30 -4.35 14.50
N GLU A 83 -4.85 -5.45 14.97
CA GLU A 83 -5.28 -6.60 14.16
C GLU A 83 -6.34 -6.19 13.11
N ARG A 84 -7.36 -5.44 13.54
CA ARG A 84 -8.40 -4.92 12.65
C ARG A 84 -7.79 -4.01 11.57
N VAL A 85 -6.91 -3.10 11.98
CA VAL A 85 -6.25 -2.17 11.05
C VAL A 85 -5.39 -2.93 10.06
N LEU A 86 -4.56 -3.88 10.50
CA LEU A 86 -3.74 -4.71 9.63
C LEU A 86 -4.59 -5.54 8.67
N HIS A 87 -5.67 -6.15 9.14
CA HIS A 87 -6.59 -6.87 8.28
C HIS A 87 -7.19 -5.95 7.19
N MET A 88 -7.59 -4.75 7.56
CA MET A 88 -8.11 -3.76 6.62
C MET A 88 -7.04 -3.35 5.59
N LEU A 89 -5.83 -3.01 6.03
CA LEU A 89 -4.72 -2.60 5.16
C LEU A 89 -4.27 -3.69 4.18
N ARG A 90 -4.35 -4.95 4.59
CA ARG A 90 -4.02 -6.08 3.72
C ARG A 90 -5.08 -6.37 2.66
N ASN A 91 -6.31 -5.92 2.86
CA ASN A 91 -7.45 -6.28 2.01
C ASN A 91 -8.05 -5.11 1.23
N GLN A 92 -7.66 -3.88 1.53
CA GLN A 92 -8.17 -2.68 0.86
C GLN A 92 -7.06 -1.92 0.15
N LEU A 93 -7.41 -1.27 -0.95
CA LEU A 93 -6.49 -0.41 -1.72
C LEU A 93 -6.77 1.07 -1.49
N ALA A 94 -7.95 1.39 -0.97
CA ALA A 94 -8.35 2.72 -0.55
C ALA A 94 -9.25 2.65 0.68
N LEU A 95 -9.18 3.67 1.49
CA LEU A 95 -9.93 3.82 2.73
C LEU A 95 -10.61 5.18 2.74
N GLU A 96 -11.87 5.19 3.17
CA GLU A 96 -12.57 6.43 3.53
C GLU A 96 -12.10 6.86 4.92
N VAL A 97 -11.70 8.12 5.06
CA VAL A 97 -11.22 8.70 6.31
C VAL A 97 -11.98 9.99 6.64
N LYS A 98 -12.07 10.31 7.91
CA LYS A 98 -12.67 11.59 8.33
C LYS A 98 -11.77 12.75 7.91
N GLU A 99 -12.37 13.75 7.27
CA GLU A 99 -11.64 14.92 6.77
C GLU A 99 -10.90 15.68 7.88
N GLN A 100 -11.45 15.75 9.07
CA GLN A 100 -10.79 16.39 10.22
C GLN A 100 -9.45 15.73 10.59
N HIS A 101 -9.34 14.39 10.53
CA HIS A 101 -8.11 13.67 10.84
C HIS A 101 -7.07 13.85 9.74
N LYS A 102 -7.53 13.81 8.49
CA LYS A 102 -6.69 14.09 7.32
C LYS A 102 -6.15 15.52 7.36
N ALA A 103 -6.99 16.50 7.65
CA ALA A 103 -6.60 17.90 7.78
C ALA A 103 -5.61 18.12 8.95
N ALA A 104 -5.83 17.47 10.09
CA ALA A 104 -4.91 17.53 11.23
C ALA A 104 -3.53 16.97 10.89
N LEU A 105 -3.48 15.82 10.19
CA LEU A 105 -2.23 15.24 9.72
C LEU A 105 -1.49 16.16 8.73
N TRP A 106 -2.20 16.73 7.77
CA TRP A 106 -1.64 17.68 6.81
C TRP A 106 -1.09 18.92 7.51
N GLY A 107 -1.86 19.51 8.44
CA GLY A 107 -1.42 20.68 9.23
C GLY A 107 -0.15 20.38 10.03
N PHE A 108 -0.08 19.22 10.67
CA PHE A 108 1.11 18.77 11.39
C PHE A 108 2.34 18.66 10.46
N VAL A 109 2.18 17.99 9.31
CA VAL A 109 3.30 17.82 8.36
C VAL A 109 3.76 19.15 7.79
N GLN A 110 2.84 20.03 7.40
CA GLN A 110 3.17 21.37 6.89
C GLN A 110 3.92 22.21 7.92
N GLN A 111 3.47 22.19 9.19
CA GLN A 111 4.15 22.90 10.25
C GLN A 111 5.55 22.33 10.52
N ALA A 112 5.69 21.01 10.52
CA ALA A 112 6.98 20.35 10.67
C ALA A 112 7.94 20.75 9.54
N LEU A 113 7.48 20.68 8.28
CA LEU A 113 8.27 21.07 7.11
C LEU A 113 8.71 22.54 7.18
N ALA A 114 7.82 23.47 7.57
CA ALA A 114 8.16 24.88 7.73
C ALA A 114 9.26 25.06 8.79
N THR A 115 9.11 24.42 9.97
CA THR A 115 10.11 24.49 11.05
C THR A 115 11.47 23.96 10.60
N PHE A 116 11.51 22.83 9.90
CA PHE A 116 12.77 22.24 9.43
C PHE A 116 13.38 22.94 8.22
N SER A 117 12.59 23.67 7.44
CA SER A 117 13.13 24.54 6.39
C SER A 117 13.91 25.73 6.97
N GLU A 118 13.52 26.20 8.17
CA GLU A 118 14.22 27.28 8.85
C GLU A 118 15.45 26.79 9.65
N SER A 119 15.40 25.58 10.17
CA SER A 119 16.45 24.98 11.01
C SER A 119 16.66 23.50 10.73
N PRO A 120 17.26 23.13 9.58
CA PRO A 120 17.44 21.74 9.14
C PRO A 120 18.26 20.89 10.13
N GLU A 121 19.21 21.52 10.85
CA GLU A 121 20.07 20.87 11.83
C GLU A 121 19.29 20.25 13.02
N THR A 122 18.11 20.74 13.30
CA THR A 122 17.27 20.19 14.40
C THR A 122 16.84 18.74 14.12
N LEU A 123 16.74 18.34 12.85
CA LEU A 123 16.48 16.95 12.46
C LEU A 123 17.62 15.99 12.82
N HIS A 124 18.83 16.49 13.07
CA HIS A 124 19.94 15.63 13.52
C HIS A 124 19.80 15.21 14.99
N GLN A 125 18.96 15.89 15.76
CA GLN A 125 18.73 15.55 17.16
C GLN A 125 17.81 14.33 17.29
N PRO A 126 18.24 13.23 17.94
CA PRO A 126 17.43 12.03 18.09
C PRO A 126 16.09 12.26 18.79
N ALA A 127 16.06 13.15 19.77
CA ALA A 127 14.85 13.51 20.51
C ALA A 127 13.81 14.17 19.60
N VAL A 128 14.23 15.07 18.70
CA VAL A 128 13.35 15.74 17.75
C VAL A 128 12.75 14.73 16.78
N ARG A 129 13.58 13.84 16.21
CA ARG A 129 13.09 12.78 15.32
C ARG A 129 12.10 11.85 16.01
N LYS A 130 12.38 11.50 17.28
CA LYS A 130 11.45 10.66 18.05
C LYS A 130 10.10 11.35 18.25
N VAL A 131 10.09 12.59 18.71
CA VAL A 131 8.85 13.35 18.90
C VAL A 131 8.07 13.51 17.59
N LEU A 132 8.76 13.80 16.49
CA LEU A 132 8.16 13.90 15.16
C LEU A 132 7.52 12.58 14.73
N SER A 133 8.26 11.49 14.89
CA SER A 133 7.77 10.13 14.56
C SER A 133 6.56 9.76 15.43
N ASP A 134 6.63 9.96 16.74
CA ASP A 134 5.55 9.63 17.68
C ASP A 134 4.27 10.40 17.34
N ASN A 135 4.38 11.70 17.05
CA ASN A 135 3.22 12.52 16.67
C ASN A 135 2.65 12.13 15.30
N LEU A 136 3.51 11.80 14.32
CA LEU A 136 3.06 11.31 13.03
C LEU A 136 2.30 9.98 13.17
N LEU A 137 2.84 9.05 13.95
CA LEU A 137 2.21 7.76 14.23
C LEU A 137 0.89 7.91 14.97
N LEU A 138 0.81 8.83 15.93
CA LEU A 138 -0.43 9.13 16.65
C LEU A 138 -1.51 9.68 15.71
N ALA A 139 -1.16 10.64 14.85
CA ALA A 139 -2.09 11.20 13.87
C ALA A 139 -2.55 10.15 12.85
N MET A 140 -1.63 9.31 12.34
CA MET A 140 -1.94 8.19 11.46
C MET A 140 -2.83 7.16 12.17
N GLY A 141 -2.50 6.78 13.40
CA GLY A 141 -3.28 5.84 14.20
C GLY A 141 -4.72 6.31 14.38
N THR A 142 -4.92 7.55 14.81
CA THR A 142 -6.26 8.15 14.96
C THR A 142 -7.06 8.11 13.66
N MET A 143 -6.41 8.41 12.53
CA MET A 143 -7.06 8.36 11.21
C MET A 143 -7.44 6.93 10.81
N LEU A 144 -6.56 5.95 11.03
CA LEU A 144 -6.76 4.55 10.62
C LEU A 144 -7.76 3.80 11.53
N GLU A 145 -7.83 4.13 12.82
CA GLU A 145 -8.82 3.55 13.74
C GLU A 145 -10.26 3.83 13.30
N GLU A 146 -10.51 4.99 12.76
CA GLU A 146 -11.85 5.40 12.33
C GLU A 146 -12.07 5.20 10.82
N ALA A 147 -11.05 4.76 10.09
CA ALA A 147 -11.14 4.51 8.66
C ALA A 147 -12.13 3.39 8.33
N LYS A 148 -12.79 3.55 7.19
CA LYS A 148 -13.72 2.56 6.65
C LYS A 148 -13.21 2.01 5.32
N PRO A 149 -13.44 0.71 5.06
CA PRO A 149 -13.11 0.13 3.76
C PRO A 149 -14.01 0.73 2.66
N ILE A 150 -13.40 1.05 1.53
CA ILE A 150 -14.12 1.42 0.33
C ILE A 150 -14.30 0.16 -0.52
N HIS A 151 -15.54 -0.26 -0.68
CA HIS A 151 -15.89 -1.41 -1.51
C HIS A 151 -15.98 -1.00 -2.99
N SER A 152 -14.85 -0.75 -3.62
CA SER A 152 -14.79 -0.57 -5.06
C SER A 152 -14.81 -1.94 -5.77
N ALA A 153 -15.29 -1.98 -7.02
CA ALA A 153 -15.21 -3.19 -7.83
C ALA A 153 -13.76 -3.68 -8.01
N GLU A 154 -12.80 -2.75 -8.02
CA GLU A 154 -11.37 -3.03 -8.09
C GLU A 154 -10.84 -3.66 -6.80
N SER A 155 -11.29 -3.20 -5.64
CA SER A 155 -10.97 -3.79 -4.33
C SER A 155 -11.49 -5.23 -4.21
N ILE A 156 -12.70 -5.50 -4.71
CA ILE A 156 -13.28 -6.85 -4.74
C ILE A 156 -12.46 -7.76 -5.66
N SER A 157 -12.09 -7.29 -6.85
CA SER A 157 -11.25 -8.03 -7.79
C SER A 157 -9.87 -8.30 -7.20
N HIS A 158 -9.28 -7.34 -6.53
CA HIS A 158 -7.96 -7.46 -5.89
C HIS A 158 -7.97 -8.48 -4.74
N GLN A 159 -9.02 -8.51 -3.92
CA GLN A 159 -9.20 -9.56 -2.91
C GLN A 159 -9.36 -10.95 -3.56
N GLY A 160 -10.12 -11.04 -4.64
CA GLY A 160 -10.26 -12.27 -5.42
C GLY A 160 -8.90 -12.74 -5.96
N TYR A 161 -8.10 -11.86 -6.48
CA TYR A 161 -6.76 -12.16 -6.99
C TYR A 161 -5.80 -12.60 -5.87
N ARG A 162 -5.84 -11.95 -4.70
CA ARG A 162 -5.02 -12.39 -3.54
C ARG A 162 -5.37 -13.81 -3.10
N ARG A 163 -6.67 -14.13 -2.98
CA ARG A 163 -7.12 -15.48 -2.65
C ARG A 163 -6.68 -16.50 -3.71
N LEU A 164 -6.78 -16.12 -4.99
CA LEU A 164 -6.33 -16.96 -6.10
C LEU A 164 -4.84 -17.26 -6.01
N LEU A 165 -4.01 -16.24 -5.76
CA LEU A 165 -2.56 -16.41 -5.64
C LEU A 165 -2.16 -17.17 -4.37
N SER A 166 -2.89 -17.03 -3.25
CA SER A 166 -2.68 -17.86 -2.06
C SER A 166 -2.88 -19.34 -2.37
N ARG A 167 -4.00 -19.68 -3.03
CA ARG A 167 -4.29 -21.05 -3.46
C ARG A 167 -3.27 -21.57 -4.48
N ALA A 168 -2.85 -20.71 -5.43
CA ALA A 168 -1.80 -21.07 -6.37
C ALA A 168 -0.50 -21.43 -5.65
N ARG A 169 -0.15 -20.65 -4.65
CA ARG A 169 1.05 -20.89 -3.84
C ARG A 169 0.95 -22.18 -3.04
N GLU A 170 -0.17 -22.42 -2.37
CA GLU A 170 -0.41 -23.66 -1.60
C GLU A 170 -0.23 -24.87 -2.51
N TYR A 171 -0.87 -24.86 -3.67
CA TYR A 171 -0.77 -25.96 -4.63
C TYR A 171 0.66 -26.19 -5.11
N VAL A 172 1.40 -25.14 -5.41
CA VAL A 172 2.81 -25.25 -5.79
C VAL A 172 3.63 -25.82 -4.64
N LEU A 173 3.39 -25.42 -3.37
CA LEU A 173 4.08 -25.93 -2.19
C LEU A 173 3.84 -27.43 -1.95
N GLU A 174 2.63 -27.89 -2.21
CA GLU A 174 2.24 -29.29 -2.05
C GLU A 174 2.83 -30.19 -3.14
N ASN A 175 3.15 -29.63 -4.31
CA ASN A 175 3.59 -30.39 -5.48
C ASN A 175 5.03 -30.04 -5.93
N MET A 176 5.91 -29.71 -4.98
CA MET A 176 7.29 -29.30 -5.28
C MET A 176 8.17 -30.32 -5.97
N SER A 177 7.79 -31.59 -5.91
CA SER A 177 8.55 -32.70 -6.51
C SER A 177 8.33 -32.84 -8.02
N GLU A 178 7.32 -32.17 -8.58
CA GLU A 178 6.94 -32.27 -9.98
C GLU A 178 7.11 -30.93 -10.73
N PRO A 179 7.51 -30.97 -11.98
CA PRO A 179 7.58 -29.75 -12.80
C PRO A 179 6.16 -29.24 -13.11
N LEU A 180 5.71 -28.23 -12.38
CA LEU A 180 4.40 -27.60 -12.56
C LEU A 180 4.42 -26.58 -13.70
N THR A 181 3.40 -26.64 -14.56
CA THR A 181 3.16 -25.67 -15.62
C THR A 181 2.07 -24.66 -15.23
N VAL A 182 2.02 -23.55 -15.96
CA VAL A 182 0.92 -22.56 -15.82
C VAL A 182 -0.44 -23.20 -16.14
N LEU A 183 -0.46 -24.19 -17.03
CA LEU A 183 -1.70 -24.89 -17.40
C LEU A 183 -2.22 -25.74 -16.23
N ASP A 184 -1.31 -26.39 -15.50
CA ASP A 184 -1.66 -27.18 -14.29
C ASP A 184 -2.27 -26.29 -13.24
N LEU A 185 -1.70 -25.10 -12.99
CA LEU A 185 -2.27 -24.09 -12.09
C LEU A 185 -3.66 -23.63 -12.55
N CYS A 186 -3.83 -23.33 -13.84
CA CYS A 186 -5.13 -22.92 -14.37
C CYS A 186 -6.20 -24.02 -14.17
N ASN A 187 -5.85 -25.25 -14.44
CA ASN A 187 -6.74 -26.40 -14.29
C ASN A 187 -7.12 -26.62 -12.82
N GLN A 188 -6.12 -26.64 -11.92
CA GLN A 188 -6.34 -26.84 -10.48
C GLN A 188 -7.15 -25.72 -9.82
N LEU A 189 -6.90 -24.50 -10.24
CA LEU A 189 -7.58 -23.32 -9.68
C LEU A 189 -8.91 -23.00 -10.36
N HIS A 190 -9.24 -23.73 -11.43
CA HIS A 190 -10.42 -23.52 -12.27
C HIS A 190 -10.53 -22.08 -12.82
N VAL A 191 -9.41 -21.53 -13.30
CA VAL A 191 -9.35 -20.17 -13.87
C VAL A 191 -8.70 -20.17 -15.24
N SER A 192 -9.05 -19.15 -16.04
CA SER A 192 -8.37 -18.94 -17.31
C SER A 192 -6.93 -18.44 -17.10
N ARG A 193 -6.05 -18.70 -18.07
CA ARG A 193 -4.69 -18.15 -18.08
C ARG A 193 -4.69 -16.61 -17.95
N ARG A 194 -5.65 -15.94 -18.59
CA ARG A 194 -5.82 -14.48 -18.51
C ARG A 194 -6.15 -14.02 -17.08
N THR A 195 -7.05 -14.73 -16.38
CA THR A 195 -7.41 -14.43 -14.99
C THR A 195 -6.21 -14.59 -14.08
N LEU A 196 -5.45 -15.69 -14.24
CA LEU A 196 -4.25 -15.93 -13.45
C LEU A 196 -3.19 -14.86 -13.74
N GLN A 197 -2.98 -14.50 -14.99
CA GLN A 197 -2.06 -13.45 -15.41
C GLN A 197 -2.44 -12.09 -14.84
N ASN A 198 -3.73 -11.72 -14.88
CA ASN A 198 -4.23 -10.49 -14.27
C ASN A 198 -3.99 -10.47 -12.76
N ALA A 199 -4.18 -11.61 -12.07
CA ALA A 199 -3.93 -11.73 -10.65
C ALA A 199 -2.44 -11.52 -10.30
N PHE A 200 -1.53 -12.11 -11.07
CA PHE A 200 -0.09 -11.90 -10.88
C PHE A 200 0.30 -10.44 -11.12
N HIS A 201 -0.15 -9.83 -12.20
CA HIS A 201 0.12 -8.42 -12.46
C HIS A 201 -0.46 -7.49 -11.41
N ALA A 202 -1.70 -7.73 -10.97
CA ALA A 202 -2.36 -6.88 -9.98
C ALA A 202 -1.74 -6.96 -8.57
N ILE A 203 -1.16 -8.12 -8.20
CA ILE A 203 -0.65 -8.36 -6.83
C ILE A 203 0.87 -8.28 -6.77
N LEU A 204 1.56 -8.76 -7.79
CA LEU A 204 3.03 -8.88 -7.81
C LEU A 204 3.70 -7.93 -8.82
N GLY A 205 2.92 -7.20 -9.62
CA GLY A 205 3.43 -6.27 -10.63
C GLY A 205 3.98 -6.94 -11.89
N HIS A 206 4.24 -8.24 -11.88
CA HIS A 206 4.81 -8.97 -13.01
C HIS A 206 4.22 -10.38 -13.18
N TRP A 207 4.43 -10.95 -14.35
CA TRP A 207 4.15 -12.35 -14.63
C TRP A 207 5.39 -13.18 -14.30
N PRO A 208 5.31 -14.23 -13.47
CA PRO A 208 6.44 -15.10 -13.23
C PRO A 208 6.81 -15.86 -14.51
N GLN A 209 8.07 -15.79 -14.91
CA GLN A 209 8.58 -16.50 -16.08
C GLN A 209 8.62 -18.02 -15.84
N CYS A 210 8.74 -18.42 -14.60
CA CYS A 210 8.68 -19.80 -14.15
C CYS A 210 7.81 -19.91 -12.91
N VAL A 211 7.03 -20.99 -12.77
CA VAL A 211 6.22 -21.25 -11.56
C VAL A 211 7.11 -21.31 -10.30
N ALA A 212 8.38 -21.71 -10.46
CA ALA A 212 9.37 -21.72 -9.37
C ALA A 212 9.75 -20.31 -8.87
N GLU A 213 9.63 -19.24 -9.70
CA GLU A 213 9.89 -17.86 -9.26
C GLU A 213 8.84 -17.36 -8.28
N THR A 214 7.63 -17.90 -8.32
CA THR A 214 6.58 -17.66 -7.32
C THR A 214 7.04 -18.05 -5.92
N TYR A 215 8.09 -18.87 -5.83
CA TYR A 215 8.73 -19.35 -4.62
C TYR A 215 9.83 -18.45 -4.08
N SER A 216 10.65 -17.85 -4.95
CA SER A 216 11.85 -17.12 -4.57
C SER A 216 11.52 -15.79 -3.88
N LEU A 217 10.33 -15.24 -4.09
CA LEU A 217 9.89 -13.98 -3.51
C LEU A 217 9.69 -14.00 -1.97
N LYS A 218 9.81 -15.16 -1.30
CA LYS A 218 9.81 -15.25 0.18
C LYS A 218 11.06 -15.86 0.80
N ARG A 219 12.12 -16.08 0.05
CA ARG A 219 13.37 -16.62 0.58
C ARG A 219 14.45 -15.55 0.84
N SER A 220 14.13 -14.29 0.73
CA SER A 220 14.98 -13.18 1.20
C SER A 220 14.58 -12.74 2.61
N THR A 221 14.50 -13.67 3.54
CA THR A 221 14.83 -13.38 4.93
C THR A 221 16.35 -13.47 5.01
N PRO A 222 17.06 -12.42 5.43
CA PRO A 222 18.47 -12.57 5.75
C PRO A 222 18.56 -13.54 6.93
N GLY A 223 19.18 -14.69 6.66
CA GLY A 223 19.67 -15.59 7.70
C GLY A 223 20.66 -14.84 8.53
N THR A 224 20.48 -14.96 9.82
CA THR A 224 21.48 -14.90 10.87
C THR A 224 22.90 -15.22 10.37
N ASP A 225 23.80 -14.27 10.50
CA ASP A 225 25.13 -14.40 11.11
C ASP A 225 25.48 -13.08 11.77
#